data_ed2ea1f8b74664af5c1cebfd536e1ff0
#
_entry.id   ed2ea1f8b74664af5c1cebfd536e1ff0
#
_cell.length_a   1.000
_cell.length_b   1.000
_cell.length_c   1.000
_cell.angle_alpha   90.00
_cell.angle_beta   90.00
_cell.angle_gamma   90.00
#
_symmetry.space_group_name_H-M   'P 1'
#
loop_
_entity.id
_entity.type
_entity.pdbx_description
1 polymer ?
#
loop_
_entity_poly.entity_id
_entity_poly.type
_entity_poly.pdbx_seq_one_letter_code
_entity_poly.pdbx_strand_id
1 'polypeptide(L)'
;MTATAVHNQFQSPVADTQEMGRHAESAAAMLKCLANPHRLMVLCTLCEGELSVGALNARIALSQSALSQHLAVLRSERLVDTRREAQTIYYSVRPGPALDVIRVLHEHFCAESTEQPDSVTPHS
;
A
#
# COMPACT_ATOMS: atom_id res chain seq x y z
N MET A 1 16.33 10.74 -37.15
CA MET A 1 15.51 11.72 -36.52
C MET A 1 14.32 11.11 -35.89
N THR A 2 13.62 10.29 -36.64
CA THR A 2 12.55 9.51 -36.04
C THR A 2 13.10 8.68 -34.89
N ALA A 3 14.28 8.16 -35.13
CA ALA A 3 14.97 7.43 -34.08
C ALA A 3 15.16 8.29 -32.86
N THR A 4 15.27 9.61 -33.08
CA THR A 4 15.44 10.52 -31.97
C THR A 4 14.22 10.53 -31.06
N ALA A 5 13.05 10.51 -31.65
CA ALA A 5 11.83 10.49 -30.85
C ALA A 5 11.76 9.21 -30.04
N VAL A 6 12.09 8.10 -30.69
CA VAL A 6 12.13 6.83 -29.98
C VAL A 6 13.20 6.90 -28.90
N HIS A 7 14.31 7.53 -29.23
CA HIS A 7 15.37 7.73 -28.27
C HIS A 7 14.89 8.48 -27.05
N ASN A 8 14.09 9.50 -27.28
CA ASN A 8 13.59 10.28 -26.15
C ASN A 8 12.83 9.41 -25.17
N GLN A 9 12.04 8.50 -25.68
CA GLN A 9 11.32 7.60 -24.80
C GLN A 9 12.28 6.71 -24.02
N PHE A 10 13.33 6.26 -24.68
CA PHE A 10 14.31 5.42 -24.00
C PHE A 10 15.24 6.24 -23.13
N GLN A 11 15.45 7.49 -23.50
CA GLN A 11 16.25 8.35 -22.65
C GLN A 11 15.52 8.70 -21.37
N SER A 12 14.19 8.77 -21.43
CA SER A 12 13.44 8.98 -20.21
C SER A 12 13.77 7.93 -19.16
N PRO A 13 13.83 6.65 -19.52
CA PRO A 13 14.23 5.65 -18.55
C PRO A 13 15.61 5.91 -17.96
N VAL A 14 16.55 6.38 -18.78
CA VAL A 14 17.88 6.69 -18.27
C VAL A 14 17.83 7.85 -17.29
N ALA A 15 17.15 8.92 -17.68
CA ALA A 15 16.98 10.06 -16.78
C ALA A 15 16.22 9.64 -15.54
N ASP A 16 15.19 8.82 -15.72
CA ASP A 16 14.42 8.33 -14.60
C ASP A 16 15.28 7.48 -13.68
N THR A 17 16.21 6.73 -14.26
CA THR A 17 17.09 5.91 -13.45
C THR A 17 17.97 6.78 -12.56
N GLN A 18 18.49 7.86 -13.12
CA GLN A 18 19.30 8.76 -12.31
C GLN A 18 18.49 9.43 -11.23
N GLU A 19 17.29 9.85 -11.59
CA GLU A 19 16.39 10.44 -10.61
C GLU A 19 16.02 9.42 -9.56
N MET A 20 15.70 8.22 -9.98
CA MET A 20 15.36 7.16 -9.04
C MET A 20 16.53 6.88 -8.12
N GLY A 21 17.77 6.99 -8.64
CA GLY A 21 18.94 6.79 -7.80
C GLY A 21 19.00 7.74 -6.62
N ARG A 22 18.54 8.98 -6.84
CA ARG A 22 18.51 9.94 -5.75
C ARG A 22 17.42 9.65 -4.73
N HIS A 23 16.40 8.89 -5.12
CA HIS A 23 15.27 8.59 -4.25
C HIS A 23 15.21 7.12 -3.85
N ALA A 24 16.23 6.37 -4.23
CA ALA A 24 16.18 4.91 -4.04
C ALA A 24 16.03 4.53 -2.58
N GLU A 25 16.70 5.26 -1.69
CA GLU A 25 16.59 4.94 -0.27
C GLU A 25 15.18 5.19 0.26
N SER A 26 14.59 6.30 -0.15
CA SER A 26 13.22 6.59 0.27
C SER A 26 12.24 5.57 -0.28
N ALA A 27 12.40 5.23 -1.55
CA ALA A 27 11.54 4.24 -2.18
C ALA A 27 11.70 2.88 -1.52
N ALA A 28 12.94 2.50 -1.24
CA ALA A 28 13.19 1.22 -0.60
C ALA A 28 12.62 1.19 0.81
N ALA A 29 12.72 2.29 1.53
CA ALA A 29 12.14 2.36 2.87
C ALA A 29 10.64 2.18 2.82
N MET A 30 9.98 2.80 1.84
CA MET A 30 8.55 2.62 1.68
C MET A 30 8.23 1.15 1.39
N LEU A 31 8.95 0.56 0.44
CA LEU A 31 8.71 -0.84 0.09
C LEU A 31 8.97 -1.77 1.26
N LYS A 32 10.01 -1.47 2.03
CA LYS A 32 10.31 -2.28 3.21
C LYS A 32 9.17 -2.20 4.21
N CYS A 33 8.59 -1.02 4.36
CA CYS A 33 7.46 -0.86 5.23
C CYS A 33 6.27 -1.68 4.75
N LEU A 34 6.08 -1.75 3.44
CA LEU A 34 5.01 -2.55 2.87
C LEU A 34 5.27 -4.04 2.92
N ALA A 35 6.53 -4.44 3.04
CA ALA A 35 6.91 -5.84 3.00
C ALA A 35 6.71 -6.50 4.36
N ASN A 36 5.50 -6.41 4.87
CA ASN A 36 5.09 -7.01 6.13
C ASN A 36 3.63 -7.37 6.00
N PRO A 37 3.28 -8.64 6.19
CA PRO A 37 1.89 -9.06 5.91
C PRO A 37 0.87 -8.30 6.74
N HIS A 38 1.18 -8.01 7.99
CA HIS A 38 0.21 -7.31 8.84
C HIS A 38 0.02 -5.87 8.38
N ARG A 39 1.11 -5.20 8.05
CA ARG A 39 0.99 -3.83 7.57
C ARG A 39 0.29 -3.77 6.22
N LEU A 40 0.55 -4.76 5.35
CA LEU A 40 -0.20 -4.85 4.11
C LEU A 40 -1.69 -4.97 4.36
N MET A 41 -2.07 -5.83 5.30
CA MET A 41 -3.48 -6.01 5.60
C MET A 41 -4.11 -4.75 6.15
N VAL A 42 -3.37 -4.03 6.99
CA VAL A 42 -3.88 -2.77 7.51
C VAL A 42 -4.15 -1.79 6.36
N LEU A 43 -3.18 -1.65 5.47
CA LEU A 43 -3.32 -0.72 4.37
C LEU A 43 -4.43 -1.14 3.41
N CYS A 44 -4.52 -2.43 3.11
CA CYS A 44 -5.60 -2.90 2.24
C CYS A 44 -6.95 -2.64 2.86
N THR A 45 -7.07 -2.86 4.17
CA THR A 45 -8.33 -2.62 4.84
C THR A 45 -8.68 -1.14 4.80
N LEU A 46 -7.70 -0.28 5.00
CA LEU A 46 -7.92 1.16 4.96
C LEU A 46 -8.21 1.67 3.56
N CYS A 47 -7.84 0.91 2.53
CA CYS A 47 -8.19 1.33 1.17
C CYS A 47 -9.70 1.33 0.95
N GLU A 48 -10.43 0.58 1.75
CA GLU A 48 -11.88 0.57 1.67
C GLU A 48 -12.50 1.81 2.28
N GLY A 49 -11.75 2.51 3.12
CA GLY A 49 -12.23 3.71 3.75
C GLY A 49 -11.57 3.93 5.08
N GLU A 50 -11.79 5.10 5.62
CA GLU A 50 -11.26 5.52 6.90
C GLU A 50 -11.83 4.66 8.02
N LEU A 51 -10.98 4.23 8.95
CA LEU A 51 -11.40 3.39 10.07
C LEU A 51 -10.69 3.81 11.34
N SER A 52 -11.39 3.65 12.45
CA SER A 52 -10.78 3.83 13.77
C SER A 52 -9.93 2.61 14.11
N VAL A 53 -9.09 2.77 15.14
CA VAL A 53 -8.28 1.65 15.60
C VAL A 53 -9.16 0.49 16.03
N GLY A 54 -10.26 0.79 16.73
CA GLY A 54 -11.17 -0.27 17.16
C GLY A 54 -11.76 -1.02 16.00
N ALA A 55 -12.18 -0.28 14.96
CA ALA A 55 -12.75 -0.91 13.78
C ALA A 55 -11.71 -1.74 13.05
N LEU A 56 -10.49 -1.24 12.96
CA LEU A 56 -9.39 -2.00 12.37
C LEU A 56 -9.14 -3.27 13.15
N ASN A 57 -9.11 -3.17 14.47
CA ASN A 57 -8.81 -4.32 15.31
C ASN A 57 -9.90 -5.38 15.21
N ALA A 58 -11.12 -4.96 14.91
CA ALA A 58 -12.20 -5.91 14.73
C ALA A 58 -12.05 -6.71 13.44
N ARG A 59 -11.33 -6.16 12.48
CA ARG A 59 -11.22 -6.78 11.15
C ARG A 59 -9.88 -7.48 10.93
N ILE A 60 -8.90 -7.20 11.76
CA ILE A 60 -7.57 -7.76 11.58
C ILE A 60 -7.21 -8.52 12.83
N ALA A 61 -6.79 -9.78 12.66
CA ALA A 61 -6.52 -10.67 13.77
C ALA A 61 -5.15 -10.35 14.38
N LEU A 62 -5.10 -9.29 15.13
CA LEU A 62 -3.90 -8.85 15.83
C LEU A 62 -4.31 -8.36 17.21
N SER A 63 -3.38 -8.44 18.15
CA SER A 63 -3.60 -7.77 19.42
C SER A 63 -3.62 -6.27 19.18
N GLN A 64 -4.28 -5.55 20.09
CA GLN A 64 -4.35 -4.11 19.93
C GLN A 64 -2.98 -3.48 19.99
N SER A 65 -2.09 -4.02 20.83
CA SER A 65 -0.77 -3.43 20.95
C SER A 65 0.06 -3.69 19.68
N ALA A 66 -0.08 -4.87 19.08
CA ALA A 66 0.61 -5.14 17.82
C ALA A 66 0.09 -4.24 16.72
N LEU A 67 -1.23 -4.08 16.63
CA LEU A 67 -1.82 -3.19 15.65
C LEU A 67 -1.33 -1.77 15.84
N SER A 68 -1.29 -1.31 17.09
CA SER A 68 -0.82 0.04 17.37
C SER A 68 0.62 0.24 16.93
N GLN A 69 1.46 -0.77 17.11
CA GLN A 69 2.84 -0.68 16.68
C GLN A 69 2.95 -0.58 15.17
N HIS A 70 2.15 -1.38 14.46
CA HIS A 70 2.15 -1.30 13.00
C HIS A 70 1.63 0.04 12.51
N LEU A 71 0.60 0.57 13.15
CA LEU A 71 0.09 1.88 12.80
C LEU A 71 1.13 2.97 13.06
N ALA A 72 1.90 2.82 14.13
CA ALA A 72 2.94 3.81 14.42
C ALA A 72 4.01 3.80 13.33
N VAL A 73 4.40 2.62 12.86
CA VAL A 73 5.37 2.53 11.77
C VAL A 73 4.80 3.15 10.51
N LEU A 74 3.56 2.81 10.16
CA LEU A 74 2.93 3.35 8.96
C LEU A 74 2.83 4.86 9.04
N ARG A 75 2.54 5.38 10.22
CA ARG A 75 2.42 6.81 10.39
C ARG A 75 3.77 7.50 10.30
N SER A 76 4.81 6.91 10.89
CA SER A 76 6.13 7.50 10.84
C SER A 76 6.68 7.50 9.41
N GLU A 77 6.30 6.52 8.61
CA GLU A 77 6.69 6.48 7.20
C GLU A 77 5.74 7.28 6.32
N ARG A 78 4.77 7.94 6.92
CA ARG A 78 3.82 8.81 6.22
C ARG A 78 2.99 8.08 5.19
N LEU A 79 2.64 6.85 5.49
CA LEU A 79 1.79 6.07 4.61
C LEU A 79 0.32 6.17 4.99
N VAL A 80 0.04 6.62 6.21
CA VAL A 80 -1.32 6.83 6.66
C VAL A 80 -1.44 8.22 7.26
N ASP A 81 -2.65 8.76 7.16
CA ASP A 81 -3.05 10.00 7.82
C ASP A 81 -3.98 9.67 8.96
N THR A 82 -4.04 10.59 9.92
CA THR A 82 -4.95 10.41 11.04
C THR A 82 -5.84 11.64 11.15
N ARG A 83 -7.02 11.39 11.66
CA ARG A 83 -7.99 12.44 11.92
C ARG A 83 -8.63 12.15 13.28
N ARG A 84 -8.72 13.15 14.10
CA ARG A 84 -9.33 12.98 15.42
C ARG A 84 -10.73 13.56 15.42
N GLU A 85 -11.65 12.80 15.97
CA GLU A 85 -12.99 13.28 16.17
C GLU A 85 -13.41 12.87 17.58
N ALA A 86 -13.57 13.87 18.45
CA ALA A 86 -13.77 13.62 19.88
C ALA A 86 -12.58 12.83 20.39
N GLN A 87 -12.78 11.66 20.95
CA GLN A 87 -11.66 10.87 21.47
C GLN A 87 -11.27 9.75 20.54
N THR A 88 -11.85 9.71 19.36
CA THR A 88 -11.58 8.65 18.41
C THR A 88 -10.60 9.15 17.36
N ILE A 89 -9.62 8.33 17.05
CA ILE A 89 -8.66 8.62 16.00
C ILE A 89 -8.94 7.68 14.85
N TYR A 90 -9.12 8.29 13.67
CA TYR A 90 -9.38 7.56 12.44
C TYR A 90 -8.13 7.56 11.58
N TYR A 91 -7.89 6.44 10.94
CA TYR A 91 -6.75 6.26 10.05
C TYR A 91 -7.23 6.11 8.63
N SER A 92 -6.47 6.64 7.69
CA SER A 92 -6.74 6.48 6.26
C SER A 92 -5.42 6.37 5.53
N VAL A 93 -5.45 5.74 4.36
CA VAL A 93 -4.23 5.63 3.56
C VAL A 93 -3.96 6.98 2.92
N ARG A 94 -2.73 7.42 3.03
CA ARG A 94 -2.32 8.67 2.43
C ARG A 94 -2.22 8.50 0.93
N PRO A 95 -2.78 9.42 0.13
CA PRO A 95 -2.59 9.34 -1.32
C PRO A 95 -1.11 9.42 -1.66
N GLY A 96 -0.69 8.60 -2.59
CA GLY A 96 0.70 8.59 -3.01
C GLY A 96 1.10 7.24 -3.53
N PRO A 97 2.40 7.01 -3.72
CA PRO A 97 2.87 5.78 -4.35
C PRO A 97 2.53 4.52 -3.57
N ALA A 98 2.50 4.59 -2.24
CA ALA A 98 2.14 3.41 -1.47
C ALA A 98 0.72 2.97 -1.78
N LEU A 99 -0.20 3.92 -1.87
CA LEU A 99 -1.58 3.58 -2.22
C LEU A 99 -1.65 2.95 -3.60
N ASP A 100 -0.88 3.48 -4.54
CA ASP A 100 -0.85 2.92 -5.89
C ASP A 100 -0.34 1.49 -5.87
N VAL A 101 0.71 1.22 -5.11
CA VAL A 101 1.24 -0.14 -4.99
C VAL A 101 0.20 -1.07 -4.40
N ILE A 102 -0.47 -0.62 -3.32
CA ILE A 102 -1.49 -1.44 -2.69
C ILE A 102 -2.62 -1.74 -3.66
N ARG A 103 -3.01 -0.76 -4.46
CA ARG A 103 -4.07 -0.98 -5.43
C ARG A 103 -3.68 -2.01 -6.48
N VAL A 104 -2.43 -1.94 -6.96
CA VAL A 104 -1.94 -2.92 -7.92
C VAL A 104 -1.99 -4.31 -7.32
N LEU A 105 -1.50 -4.45 -6.09
CA LEU A 105 -1.52 -5.74 -5.43
C LEU A 105 -2.93 -6.25 -5.23
N HIS A 106 -3.80 -5.35 -4.81
CA HIS A 106 -5.20 -5.73 -4.57
C HIS A 106 -5.86 -6.19 -5.86
N GLU A 107 -5.65 -5.44 -6.93
CA GLU A 107 -6.23 -5.82 -8.21
C GLU A 107 -5.73 -7.17 -8.68
N HIS A 108 -4.43 -7.39 -8.52
CA HIS A 108 -3.85 -8.63 -9.00
C HIS A 108 -4.32 -9.83 -8.18
N PHE A 109 -4.23 -9.73 -6.88
CA PHE A 109 -4.50 -10.90 -6.03
C PHE A 109 -5.99 -11.07 -5.75
N CYS A 110 -6.72 -10.00 -5.56
CA CYS A 110 -8.13 -10.11 -5.23
C CYS A 110 -8.99 -10.37 -6.44
N ALA A 111 -8.59 -9.85 -7.60
CA ALA A 111 -9.33 -10.15 -8.83
C ALA A 111 -9.23 -11.65 -9.14
N GLU A 112 -8.04 -12.22 -8.94
CA GLU A 112 -7.87 -13.65 -9.11
C GLU A 112 -8.74 -14.42 -8.14
N SER A 113 -8.78 -13.96 -6.90
CA SER A 113 -9.60 -14.62 -5.89
C SER A 113 -11.07 -14.54 -6.26
N THR A 114 -11.48 -13.43 -6.83
CA THR A 114 -12.86 -13.26 -7.24
C THR A 114 -13.22 -14.23 -8.34
N GLU A 115 -12.32 -14.44 -9.26
CA GLU A 115 -12.55 -15.41 -10.33
C GLU A 115 -12.42 -16.82 -9.81
N GLN A 116 -11.51 -16.99 -8.87
CA GLN A 116 -11.19 -18.30 -8.33
C GLN A 116 -12.40 -19.00 -7.74
N PRO A 117 -13.27 -18.34 -7.00
CA PRO A 117 -14.39 -19.04 -6.38
C PRO A 117 -15.17 -19.88 -7.36
N ASP A 118 -15.31 -19.38 -8.56
CA ASP A 118 -16.05 -20.12 -9.57
C ASP A 118 -15.34 -21.40 -9.95
N SER A 119 -14.04 -21.31 -10.12
CA SER A 119 -13.28 -22.47 -10.52
C SER A 119 -12.86 -23.30 -9.32
N VAL A 120 -12.76 -22.69 -8.17
CA VAL A 120 -12.33 -23.39 -6.98
C VAL A 120 -13.42 -24.29 -6.45
N THR A 121 -14.63 -23.85 -6.57
CA THR A 121 -15.75 -24.57 -6.01
C THR A 121 -15.66 -26.07 -6.23
N PRO A 122 -15.40 -26.50 -7.45
CA PRO A 122 -15.43 -27.92 -7.71
C PRO A 122 -14.45 -28.71 -6.91
N HIS A 123 -13.29 -28.18 -6.71
CA HIS A 123 -12.26 -29.02 -6.10
C HIS A 123 -11.97 -28.63 -4.67
N SER A 124 -12.78 -27.81 -4.10
CA SER A 124 -12.57 -27.55 -2.69
C SER A 124 -13.14 -28.66 -1.84
#